data_53227466c7a018b7660e54ad37f09a91
#
_entry.id   53227466c7a018b7660e54ad37f09a91
#
_cell.length_a   1.000
_cell.length_b   1.000
_cell.length_c   1.000
_cell.angle_alpha   90.00
_cell.angle_beta   90.00
_cell.angle_gamma   90.00
#
_symmetry.space_group_name_H-M   'P 1'
#
loop_
_entity.id
_entity.type
_entity.pdbx_description
1 polymer ?
#
loop_
_entity_poly.entity_id
_entity_poly.type
_entity_poly.pdbx_seq_one_letter_code
_entity_poly.pdbx_strand_id
1 'polypeptide(L)'
;RQLRFIVDGLSGKPNGVPREDGFDITVASEIMAIFCLAEGITDLKNKISQIVVGYTYDEKPVRVADLGCEAAATILLKDALKPNLVQTLEHTPAFVHGGPFANIAHGCNSVIATKMALAFSDYAVTEAGFAADLGAEKFLDIKCRKTGLAPDAVVIVATVRALKYHGGVAKEDLNLSLIHISEPTRR
;
A
#
# COMPACT_ATOMS: atom_id res chain seq x y z
N ARG A 1 -6.91 20.98 5.60
CA ARG A 1 -8.30 21.32 6.01
C ARG A 1 -9.29 21.25 4.85
N GLN A 2 -8.94 21.79 3.67
CA GLN A 2 -9.85 21.87 2.51
C GLN A 2 -10.31 20.51 1.98
N LEU A 3 -9.49 19.47 2.07
CA LEU A 3 -9.82 18.12 1.60
C LEU A 3 -10.65 17.30 2.62
N ARG A 4 -10.98 17.85 3.78
CA ARG A 4 -11.79 17.18 4.79
C ARG A 4 -13.29 17.44 4.65
N PHE A 5 -13.66 18.38 3.79
CA PHE A 5 -15.04 18.74 3.51
C PHE A 5 -15.18 18.98 2.01
N ILE A 6 -15.52 17.91 1.30
CA ILE A 6 -15.73 17.93 -0.15
C ILE A 6 -17.11 17.36 -0.45
N VAL A 7 -17.64 17.64 -1.63
CA VAL A 7 -18.86 17.02 -2.13
C VAL A 7 -18.54 16.20 -3.34
N ASP A 8 -18.76 14.91 -3.25
CA ASP A 8 -18.62 13.93 -4.33
C ASP A 8 -19.94 13.64 -5.02
N GLY A 9 -19.86 13.03 -6.23
CA GLY A 9 -21.03 12.54 -6.95
C GLY A 9 -21.85 13.61 -7.66
N LEU A 10 -21.30 14.81 -7.87
CA LEU A 10 -21.96 15.85 -8.67
C LEU A 10 -21.92 15.49 -10.17
N SER A 11 -22.81 16.11 -10.96
CA SER A 11 -22.90 15.99 -12.43
C SER A 11 -23.43 14.65 -12.95
N GLY A 12 -24.20 13.92 -12.15
CA GLY A 12 -25.03 12.80 -12.62
C GLY A 12 -24.52 11.41 -12.28
N LYS A 13 -25.29 10.41 -12.68
CA LYS A 13 -25.11 9.00 -12.31
C LYS A 13 -23.70 8.41 -12.50
N PRO A 14 -22.92 8.73 -13.55
CA PRO A 14 -21.57 8.20 -13.72
C PRO A 14 -20.64 8.54 -12.54
N ASN A 15 -20.89 9.64 -11.85
CA ASN A 15 -20.09 10.14 -10.75
C ASN A 15 -20.59 9.65 -9.37
N GLY A 16 -21.59 8.80 -9.34
CA GLY A 16 -22.19 8.26 -8.12
C GLY A 16 -23.30 9.13 -7.54
N VAL A 17 -23.53 8.99 -6.25
CA VAL A 17 -24.57 9.75 -5.52
C VAL A 17 -23.93 10.97 -4.87
N PRO A 18 -24.51 12.17 -5.01
CA PRO A 18 -24.02 13.35 -4.30
C PRO A 18 -23.97 13.10 -2.79
N ARG A 19 -22.82 13.30 -2.20
CA ARG A 19 -22.58 13.11 -0.76
C ARG A 19 -21.47 14.02 -0.25
N GLU A 20 -21.55 14.35 1.02
CA GLU A 20 -20.42 14.94 1.72
C GLU A 20 -19.37 13.86 2.00
N ASP A 21 -18.11 14.17 1.78
CA ASP A 21 -16.99 13.23 1.93
C ASP A 21 -15.73 13.99 2.39
N GLY A 22 -14.64 13.28 2.60
CA GLY A 22 -13.36 13.89 2.95
C GLY A 22 -12.21 12.90 2.99
N PHE A 23 -11.00 13.44 2.99
CA PHE A 23 -9.76 12.67 3.13
C PHE A 23 -9.21 12.85 4.54
N ASP A 24 -9.26 11.81 5.36
CA ASP A 24 -8.64 11.80 6.69
C ASP A 24 -7.13 11.63 6.62
N ILE A 25 -6.67 10.87 5.64
CA ILE A 25 -5.26 10.58 5.42
C ILE A 25 -4.88 10.96 3.99
N THR A 26 -4.10 12.04 3.84
CA THR A 26 -3.72 12.58 2.52
C THR A 26 -2.81 11.65 1.71
N VAL A 27 -2.07 10.76 2.37
CA VAL A 27 -1.23 9.74 1.70
C VAL A 27 -2.05 8.58 1.11
N ALA A 28 -3.31 8.41 1.53
CA ALA A 28 -4.22 7.44 0.94
C ALA A 28 -4.75 7.97 -0.39
N SER A 29 -3.91 8.00 -1.41
CA SER A 29 -4.20 8.57 -2.73
C SER A 29 -3.65 7.70 -3.85
N GLU A 30 -4.23 7.85 -5.05
CA GLU A 30 -3.72 7.22 -6.27
C GLU A 30 -2.25 7.59 -6.54
N ILE A 31 -1.86 8.83 -6.23
CA ILE A 31 -0.48 9.31 -6.38
C ILE A 31 0.48 8.47 -5.52
N MET A 32 0.11 8.14 -4.28
CA MET A 32 0.94 7.30 -3.41
C MET A 32 1.08 5.87 -3.98
N ALA A 33 0.02 5.28 -4.50
CA ALA A 33 0.08 3.97 -5.13
C ALA A 33 0.97 3.97 -6.38
N ILE A 34 0.81 4.96 -7.25
CA ILE A 34 1.64 5.17 -8.43
C ILE A 34 3.11 5.36 -8.03
N PHE A 35 3.37 6.22 -7.05
CA PHE A 35 4.70 6.51 -6.53
C PHE A 35 5.42 5.26 -6.03
N CYS A 36 4.74 4.43 -5.26
CA CYS A 36 5.32 3.19 -4.72
C CYS A 36 5.59 2.12 -5.78
N LEU A 37 4.85 2.15 -6.89
CA LEU A 37 5.01 1.24 -8.02
C LEU A 37 5.89 1.81 -9.13
N ALA A 38 6.35 3.04 -9.01
CA ALA A 38 7.25 3.65 -9.99
C ALA A 38 8.67 3.08 -9.88
N GLU A 39 9.33 2.93 -11.03
CA GLU A 39 10.70 2.44 -11.13
C GLU A 39 11.73 3.57 -11.27
N GLY A 40 11.27 4.79 -11.44
CA GLY A 40 12.09 5.99 -11.55
C GLY A 40 11.24 7.21 -11.90
N ILE A 41 11.92 8.37 -12.04
CA ILE A 41 11.23 9.65 -12.21
C ILE A 41 10.47 9.75 -13.55
N THR A 42 11.00 9.18 -14.61
CA THR A 42 10.34 9.16 -15.93
C THR A 42 9.10 8.28 -15.90
N ASP A 43 9.18 7.11 -15.28
CA ASP A 43 8.05 6.20 -15.12
C ASP A 43 6.98 6.82 -14.21
N LEU A 44 7.39 7.49 -13.14
CA LEU A 44 6.49 8.25 -12.26
C LEU A 44 5.70 9.31 -13.06
N LYS A 45 6.41 10.12 -13.87
CA LYS A 45 5.78 11.14 -14.72
C LYS A 45 4.76 10.53 -15.67
N ASN A 46 5.14 9.45 -16.35
CA ASN A 46 4.28 8.77 -17.32
C ASN A 46 3.02 8.19 -16.65
N LYS A 47 3.15 7.63 -15.46
CA LYS A 47 2.01 7.11 -14.71
C LYS A 47 1.08 8.23 -14.20
N ILE A 48 1.64 9.30 -13.66
CA ILE A 48 0.86 10.48 -13.23
C ILE A 48 0.09 11.07 -14.41
N SER A 49 0.68 11.14 -15.59
CA SER A 49 0.02 11.65 -16.77
C SER A 49 -1.26 10.89 -17.15
N GLN A 50 -1.37 9.61 -16.76
CA GLN A 50 -2.49 8.73 -17.07
C GLN A 50 -3.64 8.80 -16.07
N ILE A 51 -3.47 9.47 -14.93
CA ILE A 51 -4.54 9.62 -13.92
C ILE A 51 -5.76 10.28 -14.57
N VAL A 52 -6.92 9.66 -14.41
CA VAL A 52 -8.20 10.21 -14.87
C VAL A 52 -8.72 11.17 -13.82
N VAL A 53 -8.89 12.43 -14.19
CA VAL A 53 -9.35 13.51 -13.29
C VAL A 53 -10.82 13.87 -13.49
N GLY A 54 -11.45 13.35 -14.54
CA GLY A 54 -12.84 13.59 -14.85
C GLY A 54 -13.24 13.02 -16.21
N TYR A 55 -14.45 13.36 -16.64
CA TYR A 55 -14.98 12.97 -17.93
C TYR A 55 -15.60 14.17 -18.63
N THR A 56 -15.50 14.21 -19.94
CA THR A 56 -16.23 15.18 -20.78
C THR A 56 -17.72 14.87 -20.77
N TYR A 57 -18.54 15.77 -21.30
CA TYR A 57 -19.98 15.52 -21.50
C TYR A 57 -20.27 14.34 -22.44
N ASP A 58 -19.30 14.00 -23.31
CA ASP A 58 -19.35 12.84 -24.22
C ASP A 58 -18.75 11.58 -23.57
N GLU A 59 -18.58 11.55 -22.23
CA GLU A 59 -18.07 10.44 -21.44
C GLU A 59 -16.62 10.01 -21.78
N LYS A 60 -15.83 10.91 -22.39
CA LYS A 60 -14.42 10.65 -22.65
C LYS A 60 -13.58 11.00 -21.43
N PRO A 61 -12.62 10.14 -21.01
CA PRO A 61 -11.78 10.42 -19.85
C PRO A 61 -10.88 11.64 -20.12
N VAL A 62 -10.84 12.55 -19.14
CA VAL A 62 -9.89 13.65 -19.07
C VAL A 62 -8.76 13.22 -18.12
N ARG A 63 -7.53 13.28 -18.62
CA ARG A 63 -6.34 12.84 -17.88
C ARG A 63 -5.53 14.03 -17.40
N VAL A 64 -4.62 13.77 -16.46
CA VAL A 64 -3.64 14.76 -16.01
C VAL A 64 -2.81 15.31 -17.18
N ALA A 65 -2.50 14.47 -18.17
CA ALA A 65 -1.82 14.89 -19.41
C ALA A 65 -2.60 15.98 -20.18
N ASP A 66 -3.92 15.89 -20.19
CA ASP A 66 -4.78 16.90 -20.88
C ASP A 66 -4.74 18.25 -20.16
N LEU A 67 -4.42 18.25 -18.87
CA LEU A 67 -4.22 19.47 -18.07
C LEU A 67 -2.78 20.02 -18.17
N GLY A 68 -1.84 19.23 -18.68
CA GLY A 68 -0.42 19.61 -18.80
C GLY A 68 0.30 19.82 -17.48
N CYS A 69 -0.14 19.20 -16.38
CA CYS A 69 0.42 19.41 -15.03
C CYS A 69 1.24 18.23 -14.48
N GLU A 70 1.40 17.15 -15.24
CA GLU A 70 2.16 15.95 -14.82
C GLU A 70 3.62 16.26 -14.48
N ALA A 71 4.24 17.21 -15.20
CA ALA A 71 5.62 17.60 -14.95
C ALA A 71 5.76 18.33 -13.60
N ALA A 72 4.84 19.23 -13.28
CA ALA A 72 4.82 19.95 -12.01
C ALA A 72 4.61 18.99 -10.84
N ALA A 73 3.65 18.07 -10.95
CA ALA A 73 3.40 17.04 -9.94
C ALA A 73 4.65 16.15 -9.72
N THR A 74 5.33 15.76 -10.80
CA THR A 74 6.55 14.94 -10.72
C THR A 74 7.70 15.68 -10.05
N ILE A 75 7.87 16.98 -10.33
CA ILE A 75 8.91 17.81 -9.69
C ILE A 75 8.69 17.91 -8.17
N LEU A 76 7.45 18.07 -7.72
CA LEU A 76 7.11 18.09 -6.30
C LEU A 76 7.46 16.76 -5.60
N LEU A 77 7.42 15.65 -6.30
CA LEU A 77 7.73 14.32 -5.77
C LEU A 77 9.19 13.91 -5.96
N LYS A 78 10.01 14.71 -6.64
CA LYS A 78 11.39 14.37 -7.00
C LYS A 78 12.25 13.94 -5.81
N ASP A 79 12.21 14.70 -4.74
CA ASP A 79 13.01 14.40 -3.55
C ASP A 79 12.40 13.27 -2.71
N ALA A 80 11.08 13.19 -2.67
CA ALA A 80 10.37 12.09 -2.03
C ALA A 80 10.67 10.73 -2.70
N LEU A 81 11.02 10.70 -3.99
CA LEU A 81 11.32 9.47 -4.73
C LEU A 81 12.62 8.77 -4.28
N LYS A 82 13.43 9.44 -3.47
CA LYS A 82 14.67 8.86 -2.91
C LYS A 82 14.35 8.11 -1.62
N PRO A 83 14.60 6.79 -1.55
CA PRO A 83 14.41 6.04 -0.31
C PRO A 83 15.28 6.57 0.83
N ASN A 84 14.73 6.57 2.04
CA ASN A 84 15.49 6.88 3.24
C ASN A 84 16.25 5.62 3.68
N LEU A 85 17.57 5.73 3.78
CA LEU A 85 18.40 4.70 4.38
C LEU A 85 18.60 5.03 5.85
N VAL A 86 18.19 4.14 6.73
CA VAL A 86 18.35 4.24 8.18
C VAL A 86 19.10 3.04 8.73
N GLN A 87 19.71 3.20 9.88
CA GLN A 87 20.33 2.12 10.62
C GLN A 87 19.45 1.73 11.79
N THR A 88 19.17 0.44 11.95
CA THR A 88 18.45 -0.09 13.11
C THR A 88 19.31 -0.07 14.37
N LEU A 89 18.71 -0.27 15.53
CA LEU A 89 19.43 -0.38 16.80
C LEU A 89 20.43 -1.55 16.80
N GLU A 90 20.20 -2.57 16.00
CA GLU A 90 21.08 -3.73 15.82
C GLU A 90 22.08 -3.56 14.68
N HIS A 91 22.26 -2.32 14.21
CA HIS A 91 23.22 -1.96 13.16
C HIS A 91 22.91 -2.58 11.77
N THR A 92 21.69 -3.01 11.54
CA THR A 92 21.25 -3.48 10.23
C THR A 92 20.72 -2.31 9.40
N PRO A 93 21.14 -2.14 8.13
CA PRO A 93 20.59 -1.09 7.27
C PRO A 93 19.13 -1.41 6.91
N ALA A 94 18.30 -0.37 6.86
CA ALA A 94 16.91 -0.49 6.46
C ALA A 94 16.50 0.67 5.54
N PHE A 95 15.82 0.35 4.45
CA PHE A 95 15.20 1.35 3.59
C PHE A 95 13.77 1.60 4.03
N VAL A 96 13.45 2.87 4.30
CA VAL A 96 12.08 3.32 4.62
C VAL A 96 11.59 4.18 3.48
N HIS A 97 10.60 3.69 2.73
CA HIS A 97 10.13 4.39 1.55
C HIS A 97 8.74 3.95 1.11
N GLY A 98 7.85 4.92 0.90
CA GLY A 98 6.47 4.70 0.55
C GLY A 98 5.66 4.16 1.73
N GLY A 99 4.35 4.22 1.64
CA GLY A 99 3.48 3.78 2.72
C GLY A 99 2.04 3.62 2.28
N PRO A 100 1.77 2.92 1.14
CA PRO A 100 0.40 2.67 0.72
C PRO A 100 -0.25 1.65 1.65
N PHE A 101 -1.49 1.90 2.04
CA PHE A 101 -2.24 0.95 2.86
C PHE A 101 -2.75 -0.22 2.04
N ALA A 102 -2.72 -1.44 2.59
CA ALA A 102 -3.17 -2.65 1.90
C ALA A 102 -4.66 -2.64 1.56
N ASN A 103 -5.48 -1.93 2.31
CA ASN A 103 -6.90 -1.74 2.03
C ASN A 103 -7.19 -0.72 0.92
N ILE A 104 -6.19 0.04 0.48
CA ILE A 104 -6.33 1.08 -0.55
C ILE A 104 -5.49 0.74 -1.78
N ALA A 105 -4.26 0.23 -1.57
CA ALA A 105 -3.30 -0.09 -2.62
C ALA A 105 -2.59 -1.43 -2.31
N HIS A 106 -1.37 -1.62 -2.80
CA HIS A 106 -0.62 -2.87 -2.61
C HIS A 106 -0.04 -3.07 -1.20
N GLY A 107 -0.10 -2.06 -0.31
CA GLY A 107 0.11 -2.21 1.13
C GLY A 107 1.54 -2.53 1.61
N CYS A 108 2.54 -2.31 0.79
CA CYS A 108 3.95 -2.54 1.13
C CYS A 108 4.85 -1.44 0.57
N ASN A 109 6.11 -1.44 0.94
CA ASN A 109 7.07 -0.42 0.53
C ASN A 109 7.22 -0.28 -1.01
N SER A 110 7.98 0.73 -1.43
CA SER A 110 8.18 1.02 -2.86
C SER A 110 9.02 -0.02 -3.59
N VAL A 111 8.82 -0.10 -4.89
CA VAL A 111 9.64 -0.91 -5.81
C VAL A 111 11.09 -0.47 -5.77
N ILE A 112 11.36 0.84 -5.77
CA ILE A 112 12.70 1.39 -5.73
C ILE A 112 13.45 0.93 -4.48
N ALA A 113 12.83 1.02 -3.29
CA ALA A 113 13.46 0.58 -2.04
C ALA A 113 13.78 -0.92 -2.06
N THR A 114 12.87 -1.75 -2.56
CA THR A 114 13.12 -3.20 -2.66
C THR A 114 14.26 -3.52 -3.64
N LYS A 115 14.26 -2.89 -4.82
CA LYS A 115 15.35 -3.07 -5.80
C LYS A 115 16.70 -2.58 -5.26
N MET A 116 16.72 -1.47 -4.51
CA MET A 116 17.93 -0.99 -3.85
C MET A 116 18.42 -1.96 -2.77
N ALA A 117 17.52 -2.47 -1.93
CA ALA A 117 17.88 -3.45 -0.91
C ALA A 117 18.52 -4.70 -1.55
N LEU A 118 17.93 -5.24 -2.60
CA LEU A 118 18.49 -6.37 -3.36
C LEU A 118 19.83 -6.07 -4.01
N ALA A 119 20.07 -4.82 -4.44
CA ALA A 119 21.33 -4.43 -5.07
C ALA A 119 22.48 -4.25 -4.06
N PHE A 120 22.18 -3.96 -2.79
CA PHE A 120 23.17 -3.65 -1.76
C PHE A 120 23.35 -4.74 -0.70
N SER A 121 22.64 -5.85 -0.78
CA SER A 121 22.72 -6.91 0.22
C SER A 121 22.54 -8.30 -0.39
N ASP A 122 23.09 -9.31 0.29
CA ASP A 122 22.93 -10.72 -0.08
C ASP A 122 21.51 -11.21 0.23
N TYR A 123 20.87 -10.63 1.23
CA TYR A 123 19.50 -10.92 1.65
C TYR A 123 18.70 -9.63 1.84
N ALA A 124 17.59 -9.50 1.16
CA ALA A 124 16.64 -8.42 1.37
C ALA A 124 15.36 -8.97 2.00
N VAL A 125 15.01 -8.47 3.17
CA VAL A 125 13.77 -8.81 3.87
C VAL A 125 12.80 -7.64 3.72
N THR A 126 11.60 -7.90 3.23
CA THR A 126 10.57 -6.88 3.05
C THR A 126 9.25 -7.35 3.63
N GLU A 127 8.40 -6.40 4.00
CA GLU A 127 7.01 -6.70 4.31
C GLU A 127 6.22 -7.04 3.03
N ALA A 128 5.16 -7.80 3.19
CA ALA A 128 4.17 -8.05 2.15
C ALA A 128 2.83 -7.32 2.41
N GLY A 129 2.79 -6.41 3.37
CA GLY A 129 1.58 -5.82 3.89
C GLY A 129 0.89 -6.75 4.91
N PHE A 130 -0.15 -6.24 5.56
CA PHE A 130 -0.82 -6.99 6.60
C PHE A 130 -1.90 -7.93 6.03
N ALA A 131 -2.09 -9.08 6.69
CA ALA A 131 -2.96 -10.19 6.32
C ALA A 131 -2.54 -10.92 5.02
N ALA A 132 -2.62 -12.25 5.04
CA ALA A 132 -2.23 -13.07 3.90
C ALA A 132 -3.23 -12.95 2.74
N ASP A 133 -4.50 -12.85 3.08
CA ASP A 133 -5.64 -12.69 2.16
C ASP A 133 -5.85 -11.26 1.66
N LEU A 134 -5.01 -10.33 2.04
CA LEU A 134 -5.07 -8.93 1.60
C LEU A 134 -3.70 -8.42 1.17
N GLY A 135 -2.76 -8.24 2.12
CA GLY A 135 -1.46 -7.67 1.85
C GLY A 135 -0.57 -8.59 1.02
N ALA A 136 -0.47 -9.87 1.39
CA ALA A 136 0.38 -10.82 0.67
C ALA A 136 -0.13 -11.08 -0.76
N GLU A 137 -1.44 -11.21 -0.96
CA GLU A 137 -2.02 -11.32 -2.31
C GLU A 137 -1.65 -10.11 -3.16
N LYS A 138 -1.86 -8.90 -2.65
CA LYS A 138 -1.52 -7.66 -3.39
C LYS A 138 -0.02 -7.52 -3.65
N PHE A 139 0.81 -7.94 -2.70
CA PHE A 139 2.26 -7.96 -2.90
C PHE A 139 2.64 -8.85 -4.09
N LEU A 140 2.12 -10.08 -4.14
CA LEU A 140 2.40 -11.03 -5.20
C LEU A 140 1.76 -10.60 -6.53
N ASP A 141 0.47 -10.30 -6.54
CA ASP A 141 -0.30 -10.06 -7.74
C ASP A 141 -0.09 -8.66 -8.35
N ILE A 142 0.27 -7.67 -7.55
CA ILE A 142 0.50 -6.32 -8.02
C ILE A 142 2.00 -6.04 -8.11
N LYS A 143 2.71 -6.02 -6.97
CA LYS A 143 4.10 -5.55 -6.92
C LYS A 143 5.03 -6.53 -7.62
N CYS A 144 5.00 -7.81 -7.26
CA CYS A 144 5.88 -8.82 -7.84
C CYS A 144 5.60 -9.00 -9.33
N ARG A 145 4.35 -9.19 -9.70
CA ARG A 145 3.95 -9.36 -11.11
C ARG A 145 4.37 -8.18 -11.99
N LYS A 146 4.19 -6.94 -11.51
CA LYS A 146 4.53 -5.73 -12.27
C LYS A 146 6.03 -5.56 -12.45
N THR A 147 6.83 -5.95 -11.47
CA THR A 147 8.25 -5.62 -11.41
C THR A 147 9.18 -6.79 -11.73
N GLY A 148 8.62 -7.98 -11.91
CA GLY A 148 9.40 -9.21 -12.08
C GLY A 148 10.10 -9.69 -10.81
N LEU A 149 9.82 -9.07 -9.65
CA LEU A 149 10.33 -9.53 -8.36
C LEU A 149 9.62 -10.81 -7.94
N ALA A 150 10.38 -11.75 -7.40
CA ALA A 150 9.83 -12.99 -6.83
C ALA A 150 10.56 -13.26 -5.50
N PRO A 151 9.83 -13.50 -4.40
CA PRO A 151 10.47 -13.87 -3.15
C PRO A 151 11.00 -15.30 -3.22
N ASP A 152 12.23 -15.52 -2.72
CA ASP A 152 12.81 -16.87 -2.59
C ASP A 152 12.25 -17.62 -1.39
N ALA A 153 11.78 -16.89 -0.38
CA ALA A 153 11.18 -17.44 0.83
C ALA A 153 10.08 -16.52 1.37
N VAL A 154 9.12 -17.12 2.04
CA VAL A 154 8.02 -16.42 2.72
C VAL A 154 8.03 -16.79 4.20
N VAL A 155 8.05 -15.78 5.06
CA VAL A 155 7.93 -15.95 6.52
C VAL A 155 6.54 -15.53 6.96
N ILE A 156 5.79 -16.47 7.52
CA ILE A 156 4.47 -16.21 8.09
C ILE A 156 4.62 -15.86 9.56
N VAL A 157 4.18 -14.65 9.93
CA VAL A 157 4.15 -14.20 11.32
C VAL A 157 2.72 -14.35 11.84
N ALA A 158 2.52 -15.33 12.71
CA ALA A 158 1.24 -15.58 13.36
C ALA A 158 1.39 -15.51 14.89
N THR A 159 0.66 -14.61 15.53
CA THR A 159 0.67 -14.55 16.98
C THR A 159 -0.20 -15.67 17.57
N VAL A 160 0.19 -16.18 18.74
CA VAL A 160 -0.63 -17.17 19.48
C VAL A 160 -2.06 -16.63 19.72
N ARG A 161 -2.17 -15.34 19.99
CA ARG A 161 -3.47 -14.68 20.19
C ARG A 161 -4.36 -14.74 18.92
N ALA A 162 -3.76 -14.49 17.75
CA ALA A 162 -4.48 -14.59 16.48
C ALA A 162 -4.92 -16.03 16.20
N LEU A 163 -4.02 -16.99 16.41
CA LEU A 163 -4.35 -18.42 16.25
C LEU A 163 -5.49 -18.88 17.15
N LYS A 164 -5.48 -18.44 18.42
CA LYS A 164 -6.59 -18.72 19.36
C LYS A 164 -7.91 -18.12 18.87
N TYR A 165 -7.89 -16.84 18.49
CA TYR A 165 -9.09 -16.14 18.05
C TYR A 165 -9.71 -16.79 16.81
N HIS A 166 -8.91 -17.05 15.80
CA HIS A 166 -9.36 -17.72 14.58
C HIS A 166 -9.68 -19.20 14.79
N GLY A 167 -9.14 -19.83 15.84
CA GLY A 167 -9.50 -21.16 16.30
C GLY A 167 -10.79 -21.23 17.14
N GLY A 168 -11.50 -20.12 17.27
CA GLY A 168 -12.82 -20.08 17.95
C GLY A 168 -12.77 -19.80 19.44
N VAL A 169 -11.61 -19.38 19.99
CA VAL A 169 -11.51 -19.00 21.41
C VAL A 169 -12.19 -17.64 21.61
N ALA A 170 -13.03 -17.53 22.66
CA ALA A 170 -13.70 -16.30 23.02
C ALA A 170 -12.69 -15.17 23.32
N LYS A 171 -13.06 -13.92 23.05
CA LYS A 171 -12.17 -12.76 23.22
C LYS A 171 -11.63 -12.61 24.64
N GLU A 172 -12.47 -12.94 25.62
CA GLU A 172 -12.19 -12.86 27.04
C GLU A 172 -11.08 -13.85 27.45
N ASP A 173 -10.99 -14.97 26.74
CA ASP A 173 -10.08 -16.08 27.03
C ASP A 173 -8.76 -16.02 26.24
N LEU A 174 -8.59 -15.05 25.35
CA LEU A 174 -7.40 -14.95 24.49
C LEU A 174 -6.09 -14.77 25.29
N ASN A 175 -6.16 -14.21 26.48
CA ASN A 175 -5.00 -13.99 27.36
C ASN A 175 -4.69 -15.20 28.25
N LEU A 176 -5.55 -16.20 28.32
CA LEU A 176 -5.30 -17.41 29.08
C LEU A 176 -4.17 -18.23 28.45
N SER A 177 -3.47 -18.98 29.28
CA SER A 177 -2.40 -19.90 28.80
C SER A 177 -2.99 -20.97 27.87
N LEU A 178 -2.20 -21.42 26.89
CA LEU A 178 -2.58 -22.56 26.03
C LEU A 178 -2.87 -23.83 26.81
N ILE A 179 -2.24 -24.03 27.98
CA ILE A 179 -2.45 -25.16 28.86
C ILE A 179 -3.91 -25.22 29.35
N HIS A 180 -4.56 -24.09 29.56
CA HIS A 180 -5.95 -24.05 30.02
C HIS A 180 -6.98 -24.25 28.89
N ILE A 181 -6.55 -24.19 27.63
CA ILE A 181 -7.43 -24.30 26.44
C ILE A 181 -7.34 -25.68 25.83
N SER A 182 -6.25 -26.41 26.05
CA SER A 182 -5.92 -27.67 25.38
C SER A 182 -6.30 -28.92 26.15
N GLU A 183 -6.89 -28.84 27.34
CA GLU A 183 -7.49 -30.03 27.97
C GLU A 183 -8.86 -30.30 27.36
N PRO A 184 -9.00 -31.33 26.51
CA PRO A 184 -10.34 -31.81 26.16
C PRO A 184 -10.95 -32.32 27.45
N THR A 185 -12.03 -31.70 27.91
CA THR A 185 -12.90 -32.29 28.92
C THR A 185 -13.32 -33.67 28.39
N ARG A 186 -12.61 -34.71 28.77
CA ARG A 186 -13.10 -36.09 28.64
C ARG A 186 -14.36 -36.18 29.51
N ARG A 187 -15.51 -36.13 28.88
CA ARG A 187 -16.72 -36.71 29.41
C ARG A 187 -16.94 -38.06 28.75
#